data_cd57eb0a586e3ec982a56dee8733d425
#
_entry.id   cd57eb0a586e3ec982a56dee8733d425
#
_cell.length_a   1.000
_cell.length_b   1.000
_cell.length_c   1.000
_cell.angle_alpha   90.00
_cell.angle_beta   90.00
_cell.angle_gamma   90.00
#
_symmetry.space_group_name_H-M   'P 1'
#
loop_
_entity.id
_entity.type
_entity.pdbx_description
1 polymer ?
#
loop_
_entity_poly.entity_id
_entity_poly.type
_entity_poly.pdbx_seq_one_letter_code
_entity_poly.pdbx_strand_id
1 'polypeptide(L)'
;MDLGIAGRVALVTGASSGIGAAVALALAREGVKLAVAARRQEKLEEVARRARNAGAQEARAFTADQTDAAALTALVREVEGKVGSVEILVVNGGGPRPGTYTQMQPADWDAAYALTMKSALALVDAVLPGMRARRFGRIVALESVSVKQPIPTLVLSNAFRTAVVSALKTLSREVAKEGITINSIATGLVETDRFRSLYDTPEKRARALGEHPMGRPATPDEFAPLVAFLCGEPARYVTGQTIAIDGGVVAGLFG
;
A
#
# COMPACT_ATOMS: atom_id res chain seq x y z
N MET A 1 -9.82 15.48 12.68
CA MET A 1 -9.22 16.37 11.64
C MET A 1 -9.99 16.10 10.37
N ASP A 2 -10.46 17.12 9.70
CA ASP A 2 -11.04 16.98 8.35
C ASP A 2 -9.89 16.80 7.35
N LEU A 3 -9.89 15.72 6.59
CA LEU A 3 -8.87 15.45 5.58
C LEU A 3 -9.18 16.11 4.22
N GLY A 4 -10.36 16.72 4.04
CA GLY A 4 -10.74 17.42 2.82
C GLY A 4 -10.85 16.54 1.57
N ILE A 5 -11.14 15.24 1.74
CA ILE A 5 -11.20 14.23 0.65
C ILE A 5 -12.58 13.63 0.43
N ALA A 6 -13.62 14.17 1.08
CA ALA A 6 -14.98 13.70 0.87
C ALA A 6 -15.38 13.79 -0.62
N GLY A 7 -16.00 12.75 -1.14
CA GLY A 7 -16.42 12.64 -2.54
C GLY A 7 -15.32 12.31 -3.55
N ARG A 8 -14.02 12.33 -3.17
CA ARG A 8 -12.92 11.91 -4.04
C ARG A 8 -12.93 10.41 -4.25
N VAL A 9 -12.43 9.98 -5.40
CA VAL A 9 -12.35 8.56 -5.75
C VAL A 9 -11.02 7.98 -5.27
N ALA A 10 -11.10 6.98 -4.39
CA ALA A 10 -9.95 6.25 -3.86
C ALA A 10 -9.92 4.80 -4.36
N LEU A 11 -8.79 4.36 -4.89
CA LEU A 11 -8.49 2.96 -5.21
C LEU A 11 -7.50 2.40 -4.18
N VAL A 12 -7.90 1.34 -3.48
CA VAL A 12 -7.06 0.60 -2.54
C VAL A 12 -6.86 -0.82 -3.05
N THR A 13 -5.62 -1.19 -3.39
CA THR A 13 -5.28 -2.55 -3.80
C THR A 13 -4.91 -3.43 -2.60
N GLY A 14 -4.94 -4.76 -2.76
CA GLY A 14 -4.71 -5.69 -1.65
C GLY A 14 -5.69 -5.52 -0.48
N ALA A 15 -6.89 -5.01 -0.77
CA ALA A 15 -7.85 -4.55 0.23
C ALA A 15 -8.76 -5.63 0.83
N SER A 16 -8.59 -6.92 0.47
CA SER A 16 -9.47 -7.99 0.95
C SER A 16 -9.26 -8.38 2.42
N SER A 17 -8.20 -7.91 3.08
CA SER A 17 -7.91 -8.16 4.52
C SER A 17 -6.77 -7.27 5.02
N GLY A 18 -6.46 -7.36 6.31
CA GLY A 18 -5.27 -6.75 6.94
C GLY A 18 -5.20 -5.23 6.73
N ILE A 19 -3.99 -4.74 6.43
CA ILE A 19 -3.72 -3.31 6.30
C ILE A 19 -4.58 -2.66 5.20
N GLY A 20 -4.69 -3.30 4.02
CA GLY A 20 -5.47 -2.75 2.91
C GLY A 20 -6.94 -2.56 3.26
N ALA A 21 -7.55 -3.51 3.97
CA ALA A 21 -8.93 -3.38 4.45
C ALA A 21 -9.07 -2.27 5.50
N ALA A 22 -8.13 -2.16 6.44
CA ALA A 22 -8.15 -1.10 7.46
C ALA A 22 -8.00 0.29 6.83
N VAL A 23 -7.07 0.45 5.86
CA VAL A 23 -6.90 1.71 5.11
C VAL A 23 -8.17 2.06 4.33
N ALA A 24 -8.78 1.08 3.66
CA ALA A 24 -10.06 1.28 2.96
C ALA A 24 -11.15 1.80 3.90
N LEU A 25 -11.25 1.25 5.12
CA LEU A 25 -12.21 1.71 6.13
C LEU A 25 -11.85 3.09 6.71
N ALA A 26 -10.58 3.40 6.87
CA ALA A 26 -10.15 4.73 7.31
C ALA A 26 -10.52 5.81 6.28
N LEU A 27 -10.25 5.55 5.00
CA LEU A 27 -10.67 6.45 3.91
C LEU A 27 -12.20 6.55 3.79
N ALA A 28 -12.92 5.45 4.01
CA ALA A 28 -14.38 5.45 4.00
C ALA A 28 -14.99 6.41 5.04
N ARG A 29 -14.39 6.51 6.24
CA ARG A 29 -14.83 7.45 7.31
C ARG A 29 -14.68 8.92 6.90
N GLU A 30 -13.82 9.19 5.93
CA GLU A 30 -13.62 10.53 5.33
C GLU A 30 -14.59 10.81 4.16
N GLY A 31 -15.57 9.93 3.90
CA GLY A 31 -16.60 10.16 2.90
C GLY A 31 -16.15 10.02 1.45
N VAL A 32 -15.10 9.24 1.15
CA VAL A 32 -14.64 9.00 -0.23
C VAL A 32 -15.59 8.09 -1.00
N LYS A 33 -15.50 8.11 -2.33
CA LYS A 33 -15.98 7.03 -3.21
C LYS A 33 -14.86 6.00 -3.33
N LEU A 34 -15.11 4.76 -2.93
CA LEU A 34 -14.08 3.76 -2.71
C LEU A 34 -14.15 2.61 -3.72
N ALA A 35 -13.03 2.32 -4.37
CA ALA A 35 -12.79 1.09 -5.09
C ALA A 35 -11.81 0.22 -4.27
N VAL A 36 -12.22 -1.00 -3.91
CA VAL A 36 -11.36 -1.99 -3.23
C VAL A 36 -11.01 -3.11 -4.19
N ALA A 37 -9.73 -3.42 -4.35
CA ALA A 37 -9.25 -4.39 -5.31
C ALA A 37 -8.36 -5.47 -4.69
N ALA A 38 -8.59 -6.74 -5.05
CA ALA A 38 -7.76 -7.90 -4.72
C ALA A 38 -8.27 -9.13 -5.51
N ARG A 39 -7.74 -10.33 -5.20
CA ARG A 39 -8.16 -11.59 -5.85
C ARG A 39 -9.44 -12.21 -5.28
N ARG A 40 -9.77 -11.96 -4.01
CA ARG A 40 -10.86 -12.65 -3.28
C ARG A 40 -12.13 -11.82 -3.28
N GLN A 41 -13.03 -12.10 -4.23
CA GLN A 41 -14.26 -11.34 -4.46
C GLN A 41 -15.14 -11.24 -3.18
N GLU A 42 -15.47 -12.35 -2.55
CA GLU A 42 -16.36 -12.37 -1.37
C GLU A 42 -15.84 -11.48 -0.23
N LYS A 43 -14.51 -11.53 0.04
CA LYS A 43 -13.91 -10.67 1.07
C LYS A 43 -13.90 -9.19 0.67
N LEU A 44 -13.76 -8.89 -0.61
CA LEU A 44 -13.84 -7.53 -1.11
C LEU A 44 -15.25 -6.96 -0.98
N GLU A 45 -16.28 -7.77 -1.30
CA GLU A 45 -17.68 -7.35 -1.13
C GLU A 45 -18.01 -7.06 0.35
N GLU A 46 -17.47 -7.87 1.26
CA GLU A 46 -17.60 -7.58 2.67
C GLU A 46 -16.92 -6.27 3.08
N VAL A 47 -15.69 -6.03 2.60
CA VAL A 47 -14.98 -4.77 2.87
C VAL A 47 -15.75 -3.59 2.28
N ALA A 48 -16.25 -3.69 1.04
CA ALA A 48 -17.05 -2.66 0.41
C ALA A 48 -18.35 -2.36 1.20
N ARG A 49 -19.05 -3.39 1.69
CA ARG A 49 -20.21 -3.23 2.56
C ARG A 49 -19.85 -2.51 3.87
N ARG A 50 -18.77 -2.93 4.53
CA ARG A 50 -18.26 -2.28 5.75
C ARG A 50 -17.87 -0.82 5.50
N ALA A 51 -17.25 -0.52 4.36
CA ALA A 51 -16.87 0.83 3.97
C ALA A 51 -18.09 1.74 3.79
N ARG A 52 -19.17 1.26 3.14
CA ARG A 52 -20.45 1.99 3.06
C ARG A 52 -21.02 2.30 4.44
N ASN A 53 -21.01 1.32 5.34
CA ASN A 53 -21.47 1.51 6.72
C ASN A 53 -20.56 2.45 7.54
N ALA A 54 -19.30 2.58 7.16
CA ALA A 54 -18.33 3.45 7.82
C ALA A 54 -18.38 4.91 7.34
N GLY A 55 -19.09 5.22 6.25
CA GLY A 55 -19.27 6.58 5.75
C GLY A 55 -18.83 6.82 4.31
N ALA A 56 -18.34 5.81 3.58
CA ALA A 56 -18.05 5.97 2.16
C ALA A 56 -19.33 6.36 1.40
N GLN A 57 -19.26 7.38 0.53
CA GLN A 57 -20.39 7.77 -0.31
C GLN A 57 -20.77 6.66 -1.29
N GLU A 58 -19.78 5.91 -1.74
CA GLU A 58 -19.91 4.72 -2.56
C GLU A 58 -18.74 3.78 -2.25
N ALA A 59 -18.96 2.46 -2.29
CA ALA A 59 -17.87 1.49 -2.23
C ALA A 59 -18.18 0.28 -3.10
N ARG A 60 -17.26 -0.08 -3.99
CA ARG A 60 -17.35 -1.20 -4.93
C ARG A 60 -16.13 -2.10 -4.86
N ALA A 61 -16.36 -3.39 -5.09
CA ALA A 61 -15.35 -4.44 -5.15
C ALA A 61 -14.94 -4.71 -6.60
N PHE A 62 -13.63 -4.89 -6.80
CA PHE A 62 -13.04 -5.21 -8.11
C PHE A 62 -12.04 -6.35 -7.96
N THR A 63 -12.15 -7.36 -8.82
CA THR A 63 -11.20 -8.49 -8.79
C THR A 63 -10.04 -8.22 -9.75
N ALA A 64 -8.82 -8.30 -9.25
CA ALA A 64 -7.61 -8.21 -10.05
C ALA A 64 -6.46 -9.04 -9.47
N ASP A 65 -5.66 -9.63 -10.34
CA ASP A 65 -4.40 -10.25 -9.96
C ASP A 65 -3.26 -9.23 -10.08
N GLN A 66 -2.55 -9.02 -8.98
CA GLN A 66 -1.43 -8.07 -8.93
C GLN A 66 -0.21 -8.50 -9.75
N THR A 67 -0.11 -9.76 -10.13
CA THR A 67 1.00 -10.24 -10.97
C THR A 67 0.81 -9.92 -12.45
N ASP A 68 -0.39 -9.52 -12.85
CA ASP A 68 -0.73 -9.15 -14.23
C ASP A 68 -0.87 -7.62 -14.38
N ALA A 69 0.17 -6.99 -14.90
CA ALA A 69 0.20 -5.55 -15.12
C ALA A 69 -0.88 -5.06 -16.11
N ALA A 70 -1.26 -5.89 -17.11
CA ALA A 70 -2.33 -5.54 -18.04
C ALA A 70 -3.70 -5.55 -17.33
N ALA A 71 -3.94 -6.56 -16.47
CA ALA A 71 -5.13 -6.61 -15.64
C ALA A 71 -5.23 -5.42 -14.68
N LEU A 72 -4.10 -4.92 -14.14
CA LEU A 72 -4.09 -3.73 -13.28
C LEU A 72 -4.41 -2.45 -14.05
N THR A 73 -3.92 -2.32 -15.28
CA THR A 73 -4.28 -1.19 -16.16
C THR A 73 -5.78 -1.25 -16.52
N ALA A 74 -6.30 -2.44 -16.82
CA ALA A 74 -7.73 -2.64 -17.08
C ALA A 74 -8.59 -2.34 -15.83
N LEU A 75 -8.13 -2.75 -14.64
CA LEU A 75 -8.76 -2.42 -13.37
C LEU A 75 -8.97 -0.91 -13.19
N VAL A 76 -7.93 -0.10 -13.43
CA VAL A 76 -8.04 1.36 -13.29
C VAL A 76 -9.11 1.91 -14.25
N ARG A 77 -9.12 1.48 -15.50
CA ARG A 77 -10.16 1.89 -16.49
C ARG A 77 -11.56 1.48 -16.03
N GLU A 78 -11.70 0.28 -15.48
CA GLU A 78 -12.99 -0.21 -14.98
C GLU A 78 -13.47 0.61 -13.77
N VAL A 79 -12.56 0.94 -12.83
CA VAL A 79 -12.86 1.83 -11.70
C VAL A 79 -13.28 3.20 -12.19
N GLU A 80 -12.55 3.78 -13.14
CA GLU A 80 -12.87 5.10 -13.69
C GLU A 80 -14.23 5.13 -14.41
N GLY A 81 -14.60 4.05 -15.09
CA GLY A 81 -15.90 3.93 -15.75
C GLY A 81 -17.08 3.71 -14.79
N LYS A 82 -16.85 3.13 -13.61
CA LYS A 82 -17.92 2.72 -12.68
C LYS A 82 -18.04 3.56 -11.42
N VAL A 83 -16.94 4.18 -10.97
CA VAL A 83 -16.88 4.96 -9.72
C VAL A 83 -16.49 6.41 -10.01
N GLY A 84 -15.57 6.60 -10.93
CA GLY A 84 -15.02 7.90 -11.31
C GLY A 84 -13.49 7.88 -11.34
N SER A 85 -12.91 8.94 -11.84
CA SER A 85 -11.45 9.02 -12.02
C SER A 85 -10.71 8.93 -10.70
N VAL A 86 -9.71 8.06 -10.65
CA VAL A 86 -8.92 7.80 -9.44
C VAL A 86 -8.10 9.03 -9.07
N GLU A 87 -8.36 9.58 -7.90
CA GLU A 87 -7.67 10.74 -7.32
C GLU A 87 -6.75 10.35 -6.16
N ILE A 88 -7.05 9.22 -5.51
CA ILE A 88 -6.29 8.65 -4.41
C ILE A 88 -5.96 7.20 -4.76
N LEU A 89 -4.67 6.85 -4.78
CA LEU A 89 -4.20 5.49 -5.02
C LEU A 89 -3.40 5.00 -3.80
N VAL A 90 -3.86 3.92 -3.19
CA VAL A 90 -3.09 3.18 -2.19
C VAL A 90 -2.60 1.89 -2.82
N VAL A 91 -1.30 1.85 -3.13
CA VAL A 91 -0.62 0.67 -3.65
C VAL A 91 -0.28 -0.25 -2.49
N ASN A 92 -0.99 -1.35 -2.37
CA ASN A 92 -0.75 -2.37 -1.36
C ASN A 92 -0.87 -3.76 -1.98
N GLY A 93 0.02 -4.65 -1.60
CA GLY A 93 0.06 -5.99 -2.16
C GLY A 93 0.70 -7.02 -1.27
N GLY A 94 0.65 -8.27 -1.71
CA GLY A 94 1.37 -9.37 -1.08
C GLY A 94 2.87 -9.16 -1.13
N GLY A 95 3.59 -9.83 -0.20
CA GLY A 95 5.05 -9.87 -0.27
C GLY A 95 5.52 -11.06 -1.12
N PRO A 96 6.69 -10.98 -1.74
CA PRO A 96 7.31 -12.08 -2.46
C PRO A 96 7.69 -13.23 -1.51
N ARG A 97 8.12 -14.34 -2.10
CA ARG A 97 8.62 -15.52 -1.37
C ARG A 97 9.75 -15.12 -0.41
N PRO A 98 9.70 -15.51 0.87
CA PRO A 98 10.79 -15.29 1.80
C PRO A 98 11.97 -16.22 1.50
N GLY A 99 13.18 -15.78 1.85
CA GLY A 99 14.41 -16.58 1.75
C GLY A 99 15.66 -15.69 1.70
N THR A 100 16.81 -16.32 1.88
CA THR A 100 18.14 -15.71 1.73
C THR A 100 18.53 -15.60 0.26
N TYR A 101 19.55 -14.82 -0.07
CA TYR A 101 20.01 -14.64 -1.45
C TYR A 101 20.36 -15.98 -2.14
N THR A 102 21.09 -16.84 -1.45
CA THR A 102 21.56 -18.13 -2.00
C THR A 102 20.44 -19.17 -2.20
N GLN A 103 19.25 -18.93 -1.64
CA GLN A 103 18.08 -19.80 -1.80
C GLN A 103 17.19 -19.41 -2.99
N MET A 104 17.47 -18.27 -3.64
CA MET A 104 16.63 -17.76 -4.72
C MET A 104 17.08 -18.34 -6.07
N GLN A 105 16.10 -18.73 -6.87
CA GLN A 105 16.27 -19.13 -8.26
C GLN A 105 15.88 -17.96 -9.19
N PRO A 106 16.34 -17.93 -10.46
CA PRO A 106 15.95 -16.88 -11.41
C PRO A 106 14.45 -16.62 -11.48
N ALA A 107 13.63 -17.67 -11.50
CA ALA A 107 12.17 -17.57 -11.53
C ALA A 107 11.58 -16.88 -10.28
N ASP A 108 12.22 -16.98 -9.10
CA ASP A 108 11.78 -16.28 -7.88
C ASP A 108 11.96 -14.77 -8.04
N TRP A 109 13.04 -14.33 -8.71
CA TRP A 109 13.29 -12.90 -9.01
C TRP A 109 12.27 -12.37 -9.99
N ASP A 110 11.97 -13.09 -11.07
CA ASP A 110 10.98 -12.69 -12.07
C ASP A 110 9.58 -12.56 -11.45
N ALA A 111 9.19 -13.55 -10.63
CA ALA A 111 7.92 -13.53 -9.91
C ALA A 111 7.84 -12.36 -8.92
N ALA A 112 8.91 -12.08 -8.19
CA ALA A 112 8.98 -10.97 -7.24
C ALA A 112 8.96 -9.62 -7.94
N TYR A 113 9.64 -9.47 -9.07
CA TYR A 113 9.58 -8.28 -9.93
C TYR A 113 8.14 -8.01 -10.39
N ALA A 114 7.48 -9.03 -10.95
CA ALA A 114 6.11 -8.91 -11.43
C ALA A 114 5.15 -8.50 -10.30
N LEU A 115 5.23 -9.19 -9.16
CA LEU A 115 4.34 -8.98 -8.01
C LEU A 115 4.54 -7.63 -7.33
N THR A 116 5.77 -7.13 -7.23
CA THR A 116 6.11 -5.98 -6.38
C THR A 116 6.32 -4.72 -7.20
N MET A 117 7.31 -4.72 -8.10
CA MET A 117 7.71 -3.51 -8.81
C MET A 117 6.81 -3.24 -10.02
N LYS A 118 6.67 -4.21 -10.91
CA LYS A 118 5.89 -4.04 -12.14
C LYS A 118 4.42 -3.71 -11.86
N SER A 119 3.84 -4.36 -10.83
CA SER A 119 2.47 -4.09 -10.38
C SER A 119 2.28 -2.65 -9.88
N ALA A 120 3.21 -2.17 -9.03
CA ALA A 120 3.15 -0.82 -8.50
C ALA A 120 3.26 0.24 -9.60
N LEU A 121 4.22 0.08 -10.51
CA LEU A 121 4.42 1.00 -11.62
C LEU A 121 3.21 1.01 -12.57
N ALA A 122 2.64 -0.16 -12.92
CA ALA A 122 1.46 -0.25 -13.77
C ALA A 122 0.25 0.49 -13.20
N LEU A 123 0.01 0.41 -11.89
CA LEU A 123 -1.05 1.16 -11.22
C LEU A 123 -0.80 2.67 -11.26
N VAL A 124 0.42 3.09 -10.95
CA VAL A 124 0.81 4.51 -10.96
C VAL A 124 0.68 5.09 -12.37
N ASP A 125 1.23 4.42 -13.38
CA ASP A 125 1.15 4.85 -14.78
C ASP A 125 -0.29 4.98 -15.27
N ALA A 126 -1.17 4.08 -14.82
CA ALA A 126 -2.57 4.10 -15.24
C ALA A 126 -3.37 5.27 -14.64
N VAL A 127 -3.10 5.69 -13.39
CA VAL A 127 -3.83 6.80 -12.74
C VAL A 127 -3.23 8.17 -13.02
N LEU A 128 -1.93 8.23 -13.31
CA LEU A 128 -1.17 9.48 -13.40
C LEU A 128 -1.73 10.49 -14.43
N PRO A 129 -2.14 10.09 -15.66
CA PRO A 129 -2.71 11.03 -16.63
C PRO A 129 -3.96 11.75 -16.11
N GLY A 130 -4.85 11.02 -15.44
CA GLY A 130 -6.06 11.58 -14.83
C GLY A 130 -5.74 12.53 -13.67
N MET A 131 -4.78 12.18 -12.82
CA MET A 131 -4.33 13.04 -11.72
C MET A 131 -3.69 14.34 -12.24
N ARG A 132 -2.87 14.27 -13.29
CA ARG A 132 -2.27 15.44 -13.97
C ARG A 132 -3.32 16.38 -14.53
N ALA A 133 -4.30 15.84 -15.25
CA ALA A 133 -5.38 16.64 -15.86
C ALA A 133 -6.19 17.43 -14.81
N ARG A 134 -6.36 16.88 -13.60
CA ARG A 134 -7.08 17.51 -12.49
C ARG A 134 -6.20 18.38 -11.59
N ARG A 135 -4.88 18.29 -11.76
CA ARG A 135 -3.90 18.92 -10.86
C ARG A 135 -4.11 18.51 -9.39
N PHE A 136 -4.49 17.26 -9.20
CA PHE A 136 -4.68 16.63 -7.89
C PHE A 136 -4.40 15.13 -7.98
N GLY A 137 -3.59 14.64 -7.06
CA GLY A 137 -3.34 13.20 -6.87
C GLY A 137 -2.69 12.92 -5.53
N ARG A 138 -3.06 11.79 -4.94
CA ARG A 138 -2.46 11.25 -3.71
C ARG A 138 -2.10 9.80 -3.94
N ILE A 139 -0.81 9.49 -3.93
CA ILE A 139 -0.30 8.12 -4.11
C ILE A 139 0.44 7.73 -2.84
N VAL A 140 0.02 6.65 -2.20
CA VAL A 140 0.69 6.07 -1.03
C VAL A 140 1.01 4.61 -1.31
N ALA A 141 2.31 4.27 -1.34
CA ALA A 141 2.78 2.90 -1.53
C ALA A 141 3.11 2.25 -0.17
N LEU A 142 2.48 1.11 0.11
CA LEU A 142 2.72 0.36 1.35
C LEU A 142 3.87 -0.63 1.12
N GLU A 143 5.05 -0.21 1.55
CA GLU A 143 6.28 -0.97 1.40
C GLU A 143 6.66 -1.69 2.71
N SER A 144 7.92 -1.96 2.96
CA SER A 144 8.42 -2.65 4.14
C SER A 144 9.56 -1.84 4.77
N VAL A 145 9.78 -1.98 6.06
CA VAL A 145 11.01 -1.48 6.72
C VAL A 145 12.28 -2.01 6.07
N SER A 146 12.18 -3.08 5.29
CA SER A 146 13.31 -3.63 4.53
C SER A 146 13.89 -2.66 3.49
N VAL A 147 13.16 -1.58 3.13
CA VAL A 147 13.70 -0.51 2.27
C VAL A 147 14.66 0.43 3.01
N LYS A 148 14.64 0.41 4.33
CA LYS A 148 15.52 1.20 5.20
C LYS A 148 16.62 0.33 5.83
N GLN A 149 16.27 -0.88 6.23
CA GLN A 149 17.17 -1.84 6.86
C GLN A 149 16.91 -3.24 6.30
N PRO A 150 17.83 -3.82 5.50
CA PRO A 150 17.63 -5.13 4.89
C PRO A 150 17.33 -6.23 5.91
N ILE A 151 16.32 -7.03 5.62
CA ILE A 151 15.96 -8.20 6.44
C ILE A 151 16.61 -9.44 5.79
N PRO A 152 17.49 -10.18 6.50
CA PRO A 152 18.31 -11.25 5.89
C PRO A 152 17.51 -12.33 5.16
N THR A 153 16.31 -12.64 5.62
CA THR A 153 15.44 -13.69 5.06
C THR A 153 14.40 -13.16 4.07
N LEU A 154 14.49 -11.90 3.63
CA LEU A 154 13.53 -11.26 2.73
C LEU A 154 14.22 -10.59 1.54
N VAL A 155 15.24 -11.23 0.93
CA VAL A 155 16.08 -10.61 -0.11
C VAL A 155 15.28 -10.05 -1.28
N LEU A 156 14.24 -10.75 -1.76
CA LEU A 156 13.41 -10.28 -2.87
C LEU A 156 12.58 -9.04 -2.48
N SER A 157 12.09 -9.00 -1.24
CA SER A 157 11.42 -7.81 -0.69
C SER A 157 12.38 -6.63 -0.57
N ASN A 158 13.58 -6.86 -0.02
CA ASN A 158 14.62 -5.84 0.11
C ASN A 158 14.92 -5.19 -1.25
N ALA A 159 15.12 -6.00 -2.29
CA ALA A 159 15.47 -5.54 -3.62
C ALA A 159 14.32 -4.75 -4.29
N PHE A 160 13.17 -5.39 -4.47
CA PHE A 160 12.12 -4.81 -5.32
C PHE A 160 11.31 -3.70 -4.63
N ARG A 161 11.13 -3.75 -3.32
CA ARG A 161 10.46 -2.65 -2.61
C ARG A 161 11.33 -1.40 -2.54
N THR A 162 12.66 -1.56 -2.41
CA THR A 162 13.59 -0.44 -2.51
C THR A 162 13.57 0.16 -3.92
N ALA A 163 13.49 -0.67 -4.96
CA ALA A 163 13.35 -0.19 -6.34
C ALA A 163 12.05 0.62 -6.53
N VAL A 164 10.91 0.17 -5.98
CA VAL A 164 9.65 0.94 -5.99
C VAL A 164 9.81 2.28 -5.29
N VAL A 165 10.35 2.30 -4.07
CA VAL A 165 10.57 3.54 -3.31
C VAL A 165 11.44 4.52 -4.11
N SER A 166 12.52 4.04 -4.72
CA SER A 166 13.42 4.88 -5.53
C SER A 166 12.72 5.47 -6.75
N ALA A 167 11.98 4.65 -7.51
CA ALA A 167 11.21 5.10 -8.68
C ALA A 167 10.15 6.13 -8.30
N LEU A 168 9.36 5.86 -7.25
CA LEU A 168 8.32 6.77 -6.78
C LEU A 168 8.89 8.06 -6.19
N LYS A 169 10.04 8.01 -5.54
CA LYS A 169 10.76 9.20 -5.07
C LYS A 169 11.17 10.09 -6.24
N THR A 170 11.66 9.51 -7.32
CA THR A 170 12.03 10.24 -8.55
C THR A 170 10.79 10.89 -9.15
N LEU A 171 9.72 10.11 -9.38
CA LEU A 171 8.45 10.60 -9.93
C LEU A 171 7.83 11.72 -9.08
N SER A 172 7.93 11.64 -7.74
CA SER A 172 7.36 12.65 -6.85
C SER A 172 7.91 14.05 -7.11
N ARG A 173 9.17 14.15 -7.54
CA ARG A 173 9.82 15.43 -7.87
C ARG A 173 9.35 15.99 -9.20
N GLU A 174 9.01 15.13 -10.14
CA GLU A 174 8.52 15.52 -11.46
C GLU A 174 7.11 16.10 -11.38
N VAL A 175 6.23 15.48 -10.56
CA VAL A 175 4.79 15.79 -10.54
C VAL A 175 4.35 16.73 -9.40
N ALA A 176 5.25 17.11 -8.50
CA ALA A 176 4.90 17.94 -7.34
C ALA A 176 4.22 19.27 -7.74
N LYS A 177 4.70 19.93 -8.80
CA LYS A 177 4.10 21.18 -9.32
C LYS A 177 2.70 20.99 -9.93
N GLU A 178 2.32 19.75 -10.17
CA GLU A 178 1.02 19.37 -10.71
C GLU A 178 0.00 19.07 -9.59
N GLY A 179 0.34 19.33 -8.32
CA GLY A 179 -0.53 19.10 -7.16
C GLY A 179 -0.64 17.63 -6.74
N ILE A 180 0.29 16.79 -7.21
CA ILE A 180 0.32 15.35 -6.93
C ILE A 180 1.39 15.07 -5.86
N THR A 181 1.00 14.36 -4.79
CA THR A 181 1.95 13.87 -3.77
C THR A 181 2.11 12.36 -3.87
N ILE A 182 3.33 11.88 -3.68
CA ILE A 182 3.67 10.47 -3.70
C ILE A 182 4.53 10.15 -2.48
N ASN A 183 4.04 9.28 -1.60
CA ASN A 183 4.75 8.88 -0.40
C ASN A 183 4.76 7.35 -0.26
N SER A 184 5.73 6.84 0.47
CA SER A 184 5.84 5.42 0.80
C SER A 184 5.77 5.20 2.30
N ILE A 185 5.22 4.07 2.73
CA ILE A 185 5.24 3.64 4.12
C ILE A 185 6.18 2.46 4.26
N ALA A 186 7.20 2.59 5.10
CA ALA A 186 8.05 1.49 5.52
C ALA A 186 7.34 0.73 6.66
N THR A 187 6.62 -0.34 6.28
CA THR A 187 5.78 -1.12 7.19
C THR A 187 6.62 -2.08 8.04
N GLY A 188 6.51 -1.97 9.35
CA GLY A 188 7.06 -2.92 10.33
C GLY A 188 6.19 -4.16 10.51
N LEU A 189 6.16 -4.67 11.75
CA LEU A 189 5.31 -5.81 12.09
C LEU A 189 3.86 -5.35 12.32
N VAL A 190 2.93 -5.89 11.54
CA VAL A 190 1.49 -5.64 11.67
C VAL A 190 0.74 -6.97 11.74
N GLU A 191 -0.17 -7.12 12.70
CA GLU A 191 -0.94 -8.35 12.96
C GLU A 191 -1.91 -8.64 11.79
N THR A 192 -1.43 -9.40 10.83
CA THR A 192 -2.13 -9.75 9.59
C THR A 192 -1.96 -11.24 9.27
N ASP A 193 -2.69 -11.76 8.28
CA ASP A 193 -2.47 -13.12 7.78
C ASP A 193 -1.01 -13.34 7.33
N ARG A 194 -0.40 -12.30 6.73
CA ARG A 194 1.02 -12.34 6.32
C ARG A 194 1.95 -12.46 7.53
N PHE A 195 1.71 -11.69 8.59
CA PHE A 195 2.48 -11.80 9.84
C PHE A 195 2.35 -13.20 10.42
N ARG A 196 1.13 -13.73 10.52
CA ARG A 196 0.89 -15.10 11.02
C ARG A 196 1.56 -16.17 10.19
N SER A 197 1.63 -15.99 8.86
CA SER A 197 2.31 -16.96 7.99
C SER A 197 3.84 -16.91 8.05
N LEU A 198 4.44 -15.75 8.34
CA LEU A 198 5.89 -15.60 8.50
C LEU A 198 6.37 -16.05 9.88
N TYR A 199 5.56 -15.82 10.89
CA TYR A 199 5.85 -16.12 12.30
C TYR A 199 4.83 -17.13 12.84
N ASP A 200 4.82 -18.30 12.26
CA ASP A 200 3.83 -19.38 12.43
C ASP A 200 4.02 -20.18 13.74
N THR A 201 5.15 -19.99 14.43
CA THR A 201 5.41 -20.64 15.74
C THR A 201 5.61 -19.59 16.85
N PRO A 202 5.32 -19.97 18.13
CA PRO A 202 5.58 -19.10 19.29
C PRO A 202 7.02 -18.60 19.36
N GLU A 203 8.00 -19.49 19.04
CA GLU A 203 9.43 -19.17 19.11
C GLU A 203 9.82 -18.12 18.05
N LYS A 204 9.32 -18.26 16.82
CA LYS A 204 9.54 -17.28 15.75
C LYS A 204 8.93 -15.93 16.11
N ARG A 205 7.73 -15.94 16.72
CA ARG A 205 7.09 -14.71 17.22
C ARG A 205 7.88 -14.06 18.33
N ALA A 206 8.26 -14.83 19.36
CA ALA A 206 9.04 -14.33 20.48
C ALA A 206 10.36 -13.71 20.01
N ARG A 207 11.06 -14.36 19.07
CA ARG A 207 12.28 -13.81 18.48
C ARG A 207 12.04 -12.50 17.73
N ALA A 208 11.04 -12.45 16.85
CA ALA A 208 10.71 -11.24 16.08
C ALA A 208 10.31 -10.06 17.00
N LEU A 209 9.60 -10.35 18.09
CA LEU A 209 9.14 -9.33 19.05
C LEU A 209 10.22 -8.93 20.04
N GLY A 210 11.17 -9.81 20.36
CA GLY A 210 12.28 -9.52 21.28
C GLY A 210 13.22 -8.44 20.76
N GLU A 211 13.32 -8.27 19.46
CA GLU A 211 14.11 -7.22 18.82
C GLU A 211 13.27 -5.94 18.52
N HIS A 212 11.96 -5.98 18.84
CA HIS A 212 11.02 -4.91 18.49
C HIS A 212 10.81 -3.97 19.68
N PRO A 213 11.18 -2.68 19.61
CA PRO A 213 11.12 -1.78 20.78
C PRO A 213 9.74 -1.71 21.44
N MET A 214 8.64 -1.73 20.67
CA MET A 214 7.29 -1.76 21.23
C MET A 214 6.86 -3.14 21.75
N GLY A 215 7.64 -4.22 21.56
CA GLY A 215 7.37 -5.57 22.07
C GLY A 215 6.13 -6.26 21.49
N ARG A 216 5.46 -5.66 20.52
CA ARG A 216 4.26 -6.20 19.87
C ARG A 216 4.14 -5.74 18.41
N PRO A 217 3.41 -6.46 17.56
CA PRO A 217 3.02 -5.93 16.26
C PRO A 217 1.97 -4.80 16.45
N ALA A 218 1.91 -3.89 15.48
CA ALA A 218 0.77 -2.97 15.36
C ALA A 218 -0.48 -3.72 14.93
N THR A 219 -1.65 -3.20 15.26
CA THR A 219 -2.89 -3.61 14.61
C THR A 219 -3.04 -2.88 13.26
N PRO A 220 -3.80 -3.42 12.28
CA PRO A 220 -4.11 -2.69 11.05
C PRO A 220 -4.78 -1.32 11.30
N ASP A 221 -5.57 -1.20 12.36
CA ASP A 221 -6.25 0.06 12.74
C ASP A 221 -5.28 1.12 13.30
N GLU A 222 -4.16 0.72 13.92
CA GLU A 222 -3.09 1.64 14.33
C GLU A 222 -2.27 2.14 13.12
N PHE A 223 -2.25 1.37 12.04
CA PHE A 223 -1.52 1.69 10.82
C PHE A 223 -2.28 2.63 9.87
N ALA A 224 -3.58 2.39 9.70
CA ALA A 224 -4.41 3.04 8.68
C ALA A 224 -4.53 4.57 8.81
N PRO A 225 -4.56 5.20 10.01
CA PRO A 225 -4.75 6.65 10.13
C PRO A 225 -3.67 7.49 9.47
N LEU A 226 -2.39 7.08 9.55
CA LEU A 226 -1.31 7.82 8.88
C LEU A 226 -1.44 7.73 7.35
N VAL A 227 -1.85 6.57 6.82
CA VAL A 227 -2.08 6.41 5.38
C VAL A 227 -3.22 7.33 4.91
N ALA A 228 -4.33 7.38 5.65
CA ALA A 228 -5.44 8.28 5.34
C ALA A 228 -5.01 9.75 5.43
N PHE A 229 -4.24 10.15 6.43
CA PHE A 229 -3.68 11.49 6.55
C PHE A 229 -2.85 11.88 5.31
N LEU A 230 -1.98 10.99 4.83
CA LEU A 230 -1.16 11.25 3.64
C LEU A 230 -1.99 11.37 2.34
N CYS A 231 -3.20 10.85 2.33
CA CYS A 231 -4.16 11.02 1.24
C CYS A 231 -4.93 12.36 1.33
N GLY A 232 -4.85 13.07 2.46
CA GLY A 232 -5.61 14.28 2.76
C GLY A 232 -4.95 15.58 2.28
N GLU A 233 -5.75 16.65 2.27
CA GLU A 233 -5.29 18.03 2.00
C GLU A 233 -4.28 18.54 3.05
N PRO A 234 -4.38 18.21 4.36
CA PRO A 234 -3.36 18.61 5.33
C PRO A 234 -1.95 18.12 5.01
N ALA A 235 -1.84 16.99 4.28
CA ALA A 235 -0.56 16.43 3.86
C ALA A 235 -0.05 16.94 2.49
N ARG A 236 -0.69 17.96 1.88
CA ARG A 236 -0.35 18.43 0.52
C ARG A 236 1.09 18.94 0.34
N TYR A 237 1.80 19.20 1.42
CA TYR A 237 3.22 19.61 1.39
C TYR A 237 4.18 18.45 1.75
N VAL A 238 3.64 17.25 1.98
CA VAL A 238 4.41 16.03 2.25
C VAL A 238 4.47 15.20 0.98
N THR A 239 5.61 15.16 0.31
CA THR A 239 5.82 14.35 -0.89
C THR A 239 7.22 13.77 -0.97
N GLY A 240 7.38 12.63 -1.61
CA GLY A 240 8.65 11.93 -1.77
C GLY A 240 9.20 11.37 -0.46
N GLN A 241 8.39 11.19 0.57
CA GLN A 241 8.84 10.66 1.86
C GLN A 241 8.65 9.14 1.94
N THR A 242 9.53 8.50 2.71
CA THR A 242 9.38 7.11 3.14
C THR A 242 9.28 7.10 4.66
N ILE A 243 8.06 7.02 5.17
CA ILE A 243 7.76 7.14 6.60
C ILE A 243 7.66 5.75 7.21
N ALA A 244 8.37 5.51 8.29
CA ALA A 244 8.29 4.25 9.02
C ALA A 244 7.05 4.21 9.93
N ILE A 245 6.29 3.12 9.86
CA ILE A 245 5.31 2.70 10.86
C ILE A 245 5.78 1.33 11.35
N ASP A 246 6.69 1.32 12.30
CA ASP A 246 7.49 0.15 12.61
C ASP A 246 7.72 -0.10 14.11
N GLY A 247 7.14 0.73 14.98
CA GLY A 247 7.34 0.60 16.43
C GLY A 247 8.78 0.81 16.89
N GLY A 248 9.58 1.55 16.07
CA GLY A 248 10.96 1.92 16.39
C GLY A 248 12.01 0.87 16.00
N VAL A 249 11.66 -0.12 15.17
CA VAL A 249 12.61 -1.21 14.82
C VAL A 249 13.77 -0.75 13.94
N VAL A 250 13.57 0.25 13.08
CA VAL A 250 14.65 0.84 12.30
C VAL A 250 15.48 1.76 13.21
N ALA A 251 16.71 1.37 13.49
CA ALA A 251 17.58 2.06 14.44
C ALA A 251 18.37 3.24 13.83
N GLY A 252 18.40 3.38 12.52
CA GLY A 252 19.16 4.44 11.82
C GLY A 252 18.53 5.81 11.96
N LEU A 253 19.32 6.85 12.21
CA LEU A 253 18.84 8.24 12.34
C LEU A 253 18.16 8.75 11.05
N PHE A 254 18.60 8.29 9.90
CA PHE A 254 18.08 8.67 8.58
C PHE A 254 17.31 7.51 7.91
N GLY A 255 16.85 6.60 8.72
CA GLY A 255 16.13 5.41 8.30
C GLY A 255 14.76 5.66 7.69
#